data_b7019ff79e4b1d28bb994012b23c89a4
#
_entry.id   b7019ff79e4b1d28bb994012b23c89a4
#
_cell.length_a   1.000
_cell.length_b   1.000
_cell.length_c   1.000
_cell.angle_alpha   90.00
_cell.angle_beta   90.00
_cell.angle_gamma   90.00
#
_symmetry.space_group_name_H-M   'P 1'
#
loop_
_entity.id
_entity.type
_entity.pdbx_description
1 polymer ?
#
loop_
_entity_poly.entity_id
_entity_poly.type
_entity_poly.pdbx_seq_one_letter_code
_entity_poly.pdbx_strand_id
1 'polypeptide(L)'
;GSTNDFANSLFMPKSMTDAASMIMEEKLYHCDIGRFNNQSFTYIAAFGLFTDVAYQTDQDLKNILGHVAYLLEGVKRLFDIKSYHMRIESEELTVEDDFIFGMITNSRSVGGFKNLTGKNVDMNDGLFEVTMITRPKNPLELQEIMTAMLTAEDNTDLIHSFKSARVTITSEEPVPWTLDGEYGGSHTQIEIENCHEALNLYLKLSLIHI
;
A
#
# COMPACT_ATOMS: atom_id res chain seq x y z
N GLY A 1 -3.96 -3.12 -14.86
CA GLY A 1 -4.36 -3.91 -13.69
C GLY A 1 -5.88 -3.98 -13.58
N SER A 2 -6.42 -4.95 -12.87
CA SER A 2 -7.87 -5.14 -12.76
C SER A 2 -8.58 -4.02 -11.99
N THR A 3 -7.93 -3.41 -11.01
CA THR A 3 -8.48 -2.33 -10.17
C THR A 3 -8.18 -0.94 -10.71
N ASN A 4 -7.10 -0.78 -11.48
CA ASN A 4 -6.63 0.50 -12.01
C ASN A 4 -6.48 1.60 -10.95
N ASP A 5 -6.02 1.25 -9.74
CA ASP A 5 -5.96 2.15 -8.59
C ASP A 5 -5.13 3.40 -8.85
N PHE A 6 -3.96 3.26 -9.47
CA PHE A 6 -3.11 4.39 -9.84
C PHE A 6 -3.83 5.35 -10.80
N ALA A 7 -4.44 4.83 -11.87
CA ALA A 7 -5.21 5.64 -12.81
C ALA A 7 -6.45 6.28 -12.16
N ASN A 8 -7.13 5.54 -11.28
CA ASN A 8 -8.27 6.06 -10.52
C ASN A 8 -7.85 7.17 -9.55
N SER A 9 -6.69 7.05 -8.92
CA SER A 9 -6.12 8.07 -8.01
C SER A 9 -5.80 9.37 -8.75
N LEU A 10 -5.45 9.26 -10.02
CA LEU A 10 -5.22 10.39 -10.94
C LEU A 10 -6.48 10.85 -11.68
N PHE A 11 -7.66 10.33 -11.32
CA PHE A 11 -8.94 10.65 -11.96
C PHE A 11 -8.94 10.43 -13.48
N MET A 12 -8.15 9.49 -13.98
CA MET A 12 -8.13 9.17 -15.41
C MET A 12 -9.49 8.60 -15.85
N PRO A 13 -10.03 9.06 -16.98
CA PRO A 13 -11.27 8.52 -17.52
C PRO A 13 -11.14 7.03 -17.83
N LYS A 14 -12.24 6.28 -17.59
CA LYS A 14 -12.31 4.85 -17.95
C LYS A 14 -12.39 4.62 -19.46
N SER A 15 -12.93 5.60 -20.20
CA SER A 15 -13.00 5.58 -21.67
C SER A 15 -11.59 5.86 -22.24
N MET A 16 -11.10 4.97 -23.10
CA MET A 16 -9.81 5.15 -23.78
C MET A 16 -9.77 6.41 -24.65
N THR A 17 -10.90 6.75 -25.27
CA THR A 17 -11.03 7.94 -26.12
C THR A 17 -10.89 9.22 -25.29
N ASP A 18 -11.57 9.26 -24.13
CA ASP A 18 -11.50 10.42 -23.25
C ASP A 18 -10.11 10.54 -22.59
N ALA A 19 -9.50 9.41 -22.22
CA ALA A 19 -8.13 9.38 -21.71
C ALA A 19 -7.12 9.88 -22.76
N ALA A 20 -7.26 9.47 -24.01
CA ALA A 20 -6.44 9.97 -25.11
C ALA A 20 -6.64 11.48 -25.36
N SER A 21 -7.88 11.97 -25.21
CA SER A 21 -8.19 13.40 -25.36
C SER A 21 -7.52 14.28 -24.30
N MET A 22 -7.19 13.72 -23.14
CA MET A 22 -6.49 14.47 -22.07
C MET A 22 -5.09 14.91 -22.51
N ILE A 23 -4.42 14.11 -23.35
CA ILE A 23 -3.09 14.45 -23.88
C ILE A 23 -3.17 15.73 -24.71
N MET A 24 -4.29 15.96 -25.41
CA MET A 24 -4.51 17.15 -26.25
C MET A 24 -4.71 18.44 -25.44
N GLU A 25 -4.99 18.32 -24.12
CA GLU A 25 -5.10 19.49 -23.25
C GLU A 25 -3.73 20.01 -22.80
N GLU A 26 -2.65 19.26 -23.05
CA GLU A 26 -1.24 19.58 -22.76
C GLU A 26 -0.97 20.02 -21.30
N LYS A 27 -1.78 19.56 -20.36
CA LYS A 27 -1.61 19.88 -18.94
C LYS A 27 -0.75 18.83 -18.27
N LEU A 28 0.43 19.26 -17.84
CA LEU A 28 1.39 18.41 -17.16
C LEU A 28 1.07 18.34 -15.66
N TYR A 29 1.04 17.14 -15.13
CA TYR A 29 1.00 16.84 -13.71
C TYR A 29 2.29 16.15 -13.31
N HIS A 30 2.92 16.63 -12.26
CA HIS A 30 4.10 16.03 -11.68
C HIS A 30 3.67 15.09 -10.57
N CYS A 31 4.13 13.85 -10.62
CA CYS A 31 3.78 12.81 -9.67
C CYS A 31 5.04 12.23 -9.04
N ASP A 32 4.96 11.90 -7.77
CA ASP A 32 6.04 11.23 -7.07
C ASP A 32 6.14 9.76 -7.50
N ILE A 33 7.35 9.19 -7.41
CA ILE A 33 7.58 7.75 -7.52
C ILE A 33 8.46 7.27 -6.39
N GLY A 34 8.36 5.98 -6.08
CA GLY A 34 9.18 5.34 -5.07
C GLY A 34 10.46 4.76 -5.64
N ARG A 35 11.56 4.96 -4.95
CA ARG A 35 12.78 4.18 -5.11
C ARG A 35 12.85 3.15 -3.99
N PHE A 36 12.91 1.88 -4.35
CA PHE A 36 13.06 0.74 -3.47
C PHE A 36 14.42 0.10 -3.73
N ASN A 37 15.43 0.38 -2.92
CA ASN A 37 16.82 0.04 -3.20
C ASN A 37 17.23 0.52 -4.61
N ASN A 38 17.47 -0.43 -5.52
CA ASN A 38 17.86 -0.16 -6.91
C ASN A 38 16.69 -0.27 -7.91
N GLN A 39 15.46 -0.44 -7.43
CA GLN A 39 14.25 -0.55 -8.24
C GLN A 39 13.35 0.65 -8.01
N SER A 40 12.33 0.83 -8.85
CA SER A 40 11.33 1.89 -8.70
C SER A 40 9.94 1.30 -8.72
N PHE A 41 9.01 1.98 -8.05
CA PHE A 41 7.58 1.69 -8.12
C PHE A 41 6.79 3.00 -8.22
N THR A 42 5.63 2.95 -8.85
CA THR A 42 4.77 4.13 -9.05
C THR A 42 3.56 4.13 -8.14
N TYR A 43 3.17 2.95 -7.69
CA TYR A 43 1.91 2.72 -7.02
C TYR A 43 2.09 2.21 -5.60
N ILE A 44 2.76 1.06 -5.44
CA ILE A 44 2.86 0.36 -4.16
C ILE A 44 4.09 -0.54 -4.06
N ALA A 45 4.76 -0.48 -2.91
CA ALA A 45 5.64 -1.53 -2.41
C ALA A 45 4.97 -2.21 -1.21
N ALA A 46 4.85 -3.54 -1.21
CA ALA A 46 4.15 -4.27 -0.16
C ALA A 46 4.78 -5.63 0.14
N PHE A 47 4.57 -6.12 1.37
CA PHE A 47 4.95 -7.46 1.81
C PHE A 47 3.87 -8.11 2.67
N GLY A 48 3.96 -9.42 2.86
CA GLY A 48 3.14 -10.20 3.80
C GLY A 48 1.78 -10.61 3.23
N LEU A 49 0.77 -10.62 4.08
CA LEU A 49 -0.59 -10.97 3.69
C LEU A 49 -1.00 -10.17 2.45
N PHE A 50 -1.62 -10.84 1.49
CA PHE A 50 -2.06 -10.27 0.21
C PHE A 50 -1.00 -10.11 -0.87
N THR A 51 0.29 -10.45 -0.61
CA THR A 51 1.35 -10.33 -1.62
C THR A 51 1.80 -11.68 -2.22
N ASP A 52 1.50 -12.80 -1.56
CA ASP A 52 1.94 -14.14 -1.98
C ASP A 52 1.20 -14.71 -3.19
N VAL A 53 0.17 -14.03 -3.67
CA VAL A 53 -0.61 -14.44 -4.83
C VAL A 53 -0.68 -13.29 -5.81
N ALA A 54 -0.33 -13.53 -7.06
CA ALA A 54 -0.61 -12.62 -8.16
C ALA A 54 -2.13 -12.48 -8.34
N TYR A 55 -2.75 -11.56 -7.57
CA TYR A 55 -4.19 -11.31 -7.61
C TYR A 55 -4.56 -10.70 -8.94
N GLN A 56 -5.21 -11.49 -9.79
CA GLN A 56 -5.56 -11.06 -11.14
C GLN A 56 -6.97 -10.48 -11.25
N THR A 57 -7.81 -10.52 -10.19
CA THR A 57 -9.21 -10.07 -10.29
C THR A 57 -9.76 -9.45 -8.99
N ASP A 58 -10.76 -8.52 -9.12
CA ASP A 58 -11.54 -7.97 -8.00
C ASP A 58 -12.23 -9.06 -7.14
N GLN A 59 -12.47 -10.24 -7.74
CA GLN A 59 -13.05 -11.39 -7.06
C GLN A 59 -12.07 -12.01 -6.07
N ASP A 60 -10.77 -11.98 -6.38
CA ASP A 60 -9.73 -12.54 -5.51
C ASP A 60 -9.56 -11.68 -4.25
N LEU A 61 -9.65 -10.36 -4.37
CA LEU A 61 -9.64 -9.44 -3.22
C LEU A 61 -10.87 -9.60 -2.32
N LYS A 62 -12.07 -9.76 -2.91
CA LYS A 62 -13.28 -10.08 -2.15
C LYS A 62 -13.18 -11.44 -1.47
N ASN A 63 -12.54 -12.41 -2.14
CA ASN A 63 -12.26 -13.73 -1.57
C ASN A 63 -11.26 -13.65 -0.41
N ILE A 64 -10.30 -12.72 -0.44
CA ILE A 64 -9.32 -12.52 0.64
C ILE A 64 -9.98 -11.91 1.86
N LEU A 65 -10.81 -10.87 1.69
CA LEU A 65 -11.63 -10.36 2.81
C LEU A 65 -12.60 -11.42 3.30
N GLY A 66 -13.14 -12.25 2.41
CA GLY A 66 -13.87 -13.46 2.75
C GLY A 66 -13.02 -14.49 3.48
N HIS A 67 -11.73 -14.67 3.10
CA HIS A 67 -10.77 -15.54 3.80
C HIS A 67 -10.36 -14.97 5.15
N VAL A 68 -10.17 -13.66 5.28
CA VAL A 68 -9.93 -13.00 6.57
C VAL A 68 -11.18 -13.09 7.45
N ALA A 69 -12.39 -12.94 6.90
CA ALA A 69 -13.64 -13.24 7.61
C ALA A 69 -13.78 -14.73 7.97
N TYR A 70 -13.25 -15.63 7.14
CA TYR A 70 -13.21 -17.07 7.41
C TYR A 70 -12.14 -17.44 8.45
N LEU A 71 -11.07 -16.65 8.57
CA LEU A 71 -10.09 -16.75 9.66
C LEU A 71 -10.73 -16.42 11.02
N LEU A 72 -11.74 -15.55 11.05
CA LEU A 72 -12.53 -15.27 12.27
C LEU A 72 -13.34 -16.46 12.77
N GLU A 73 -13.78 -17.37 11.90
CA GLU A 73 -14.46 -18.60 12.31
C GLU A 73 -13.50 -19.71 12.79
N GLY A 74 -12.21 -19.57 12.50
CA GLY A 74 -11.19 -20.58 12.82
C GLY A 74 -10.04 -20.08 13.66
N VAL A 75 -10.25 -19.86 14.97
CA VAL A 75 -9.20 -19.52 15.99
C VAL A 75 -7.91 -20.35 15.85
N LYS A 76 -7.98 -21.52 15.22
CA LYS A 76 -6.84 -22.43 14.99
C LYS A 76 -5.85 -21.93 13.93
N ARG A 77 -6.20 -20.96 13.08
CA ARG A 77 -5.35 -20.50 11.96
C ARG A 77 -4.63 -19.17 12.20
N LEU A 78 -4.89 -18.51 13.33
CA LEU A 78 -4.14 -17.32 13.72
C LEU A 78 -2.62 -17.56 13.79
N PHE A 79 -2.25 -18.77 14.21
CA PHE A 79 -0.84 -19.16 14.35
C PHE A 79 -0.19 -19.52 13.00
N ASP A 80 -0.99 -19.71 11.93
CA ASP A 80 -0.49 -20.03 10.60
C ASP A 80 -0.18 -18.77 9.77
N ILE A 81 -0.53 -17.57 10.28
CA ILE A 81 -0.20 -16.30 9.61
C ILE A 81 1.30 -16.07 9.73
N LYS A 82 1.99 -16.06 8.59
CA LYS A 82 3.41 -15.75 8.54
C LYS A 82 3.63 -14.30 8.98
N SER A 83 4.50 -14.09 9.92
CA SER A 83 4.96 -12.77 10.36
C SER A 83 6.46 -12.66 10.15
N TYR A 84 6.93 -11.41 10.06
CA TYR A 84 8.33 -11.08 9.91
C TYR A 84 8.71 -10.12 11.02
N HIS A 85 9.74 -10.48 11.79
CA HIS A 85 10.31 -9.58 12.78
C HIS A 85 11.12 -8.50 12.06
N MET A 86 10.69 -7.24 12.21
CA MET A 86 11.30 -6.13 11.48
C MET A 86 11.38 -4.88 12.34
N ARG A 87 12.44 -4.12 12.10
CA ARG A 87 12.63 -2.76 12.57
C ARG A 87 12.38 -1.80 11.41
N ILE A 88 11.46 -0.86 11.62
CA ILE A 88 11.05 0.17 10.67
C ILE A 88 11.45 1.52 11.24
N GLU A 89 12.18 2.29 10.47
CA GLU A 89 12.73 3.58 10.87
C GLU A 89 12.36 4.64 9.83
N SER A 90 11.78 5.75 10.31
CA SER A 90 11.49 6.95 9.55
C SER A 90 11.77 8.20 10.42
N GLU A 91 11.54 9.38 9.88
CA GLU A 91 11.61 10.62 10.68
C GLU A 91 10.46 10.70 11.70
N GLU A 92 9.31 10.09 11.41
CA GLU A 92 8.09 10.18 12.21
C GLU A 92 7.99 9.05 13.24
N LEU A 93 8.53 7.86 12.91
CA LEU A 93 8.32 6.67 13.71
C LEU A 93 9.53 5.73 13.64
N THR A 94 9.88 5.16 14.80
CA THR A 94 10.72 3.98 14.88
C THR A 94 9.93 2.91 15.64
N VAL A 95 9.73 1.76 15.00
CA VAL A 95 9.01 0.62 15.59
C VAL A 95 9.71 -0.69 15.24
N GLU A 96 9.70 -1.61 16.19
CA GLU A 96 10.25 -2.96 16.05
C GLU A 96 9.24 -3.95 16.61
N ASP A 97 8.71 -4.82 15.74
CA ASP A 97 7.67 -5.80 16.09
C ASP A 97 7.61 -6.91 15.04
N ASP A 98 6.73 -7.87 15.25
CA ASP A 98 6.34 -8.89 14.28
C ASP A 98 5.20 -8.37 13.39
N PHE A 99 5.46 -8.19 12.10
CA PHE A 99 4.49 -7.68 11.14
C PHE A 99 3.97 -8.79 10.23
N ILE A 100 2.66 -8.79 9.99
CA ILE A 100 2.00 -9.71 9.06
C ILE A 100 1.76 -9.09 7.68
N PHE A 101 1.74 -7.75 7.61
CA PHE A 101 1.52 -7.00 6.38
C PHE A 101 2.15 -5.62 6.50
N GLY A 102 2.64 -5.12 5.38
CA GLY A 102 3.03 -3.73 5.25
C GLY A 102 2.94 -3.25 3.81
N MET A 103 2.62 -1.97 3.67
CA MET A 103 2.60 -1.28 2.39
C MET A 103 3.12 0.14 2.52
N ILE A 104 3.82 0.57 1.48
CA ILE A 104 4.24 1.93 1.23
C ILE A 104 3.66 2.30 -0.13
N THR A 105 2.82 3.32 -0.19
CA THR A 105 2.04 3.63 -1.39
C THR A 105 2.00 5.11 -1.70
N ASN A 106 1.92 5.41 -2.98
CA ASN A 106 1.59 6.72 -3.53
C ASN A 106 0.26 6.61 -4.28
N SER A 107 -0.83 6.35 -3.56
CA SER A 107 -2.14 6.11 -4.17
C SER A 107 -3.28 6.32 -3.17
N ARG A 108 -4.41 6.82 -3.66
CA ARG A 108 -5.64 7.04 -2.88
C ARG A 108 -6.43 5.77 -2.62
N SER A 109 -6.07 4.65 -3.25
CA SER A 109 -6.67 3.35 -3.02
C SER A 109 -5.69 2.23 -3.34
N VAL A 110 -5.82 1.10 -2.67
CA VAL A 110 -5.07 -0.12 -2.94
C VAL A 110 -6.05 -1.27 -3.07
N GLY A 111 -5.97 -2.02 -4.18
CA GLY A 111 -6.88 -3.13 -4.45
C GLY A 111 -8.36 -2.74 -4.49
N GLY A 112 -8.69 -1.48 -4.84
CA GLY A 112 -10.04 -0.93 -4.80
C GLY A 112 -10.49 -0.42 -3.41
N PHE A 113 -9.68 -0.60 -2.37
CA PHE A 113 -9.97 -0.12 -1.02
C PHE A 113 -9.37 1.26 -0.78
N LYS A 114 -10.22 2.24 -0.50
CA LYS A 114 -9.83 3.63 -0.22
C LYS A 114 -9.37 3.84 1.23
N ASN A 115 -9.78 2.97 2.13
CA ASN A 115 -9.54 3.14 3.56
C ASN A 115 -8.19 2.60 4.03
N LEU A 116 -7.48 1.87 3.18
CA LEU A 116 -6.18 1.28 3.53
C LEU A 116 -5.01 2.25 3.41
N THR A 117 -5.16 3.31 2.61
CA THR A 117 -4.08 4.25 2.30
C THR A 117 -4.06 5.49 3.19
N GLY A 118 -4.97 5.58 4.17
CA GLY A 118 -5.10 6.77 5.01
C GLY A 118 -5.95 7.88 4.39
N LYS A 119 -6.01 9.02 5.10
CA LYS A 119 -6.77 10.21 4.71
C LYS A 119 -5.87 11.22 4.03
N ASN A 120 -6.42 12.00 3.09
CA ASN A 120 -5.71 13.11 2.46
C ASN A 120 -4.43 12.71 1.72
N VAL A 121 -4.52 11.67 0.89
CA VAL A 121 -3.43 11.23 0.01
C VAL A 121 -3.22 12.27 -1.09
N ASP A 122 -1.99 12.78 -1.18
CA ASP A 122 -1.52 13.63 -2.26
C ASP A 122 -0.37 12.94 -2.97
N MET A 123 -0.44 12.84 -4.29
CA MET A 123 0.52 12.04 -5.07
C MET A 123 1.75 12.84 -5.51
N ASN A 124 1.89 14.08 -5.02
CA ASN A 124 3.04 14.94 -5.29
C ASN A 124 3.41 15.84 -4.09
N ASP A 125 3.16 15.38 -2.87
CA ASP A 125 3.56 16.10 -1.65
C ASP A 125 4.96 15.69 -1.13
N GLY A 126 5.65 14.80 -1.83
CA GLY A 126 6.96 14.28 -1.44
C GLY A 126 6.90 13.20 -0.36
N LEU A 127 5.71 12.71 -0.03
CA LEU A 127 5.51 11.73 1.03
C LEU A 127 4.80 10.47 0.49
N PHE A 128 5.01 9.36 1.18
CA PHE A 128 4.24 8.13 1.02
C PHE A 128 3.29 7.93 2.18
N GLU A 129 2.19 7.27 1.93
CA GLU A 129 1.39 6.64 2.95
C GLU A 129 2.01 5.28 3.31
N VAL A 130 2.35 5.13 4.58
CA VAL A 130 2.92 3.90 5.15
C VAL A 130 1.89 3.28 6.08
N THR A 131 1.59 2.00 5.86
CA THR A 131 0.72 1.22 6.74
C THR A 131 1.41 -0.10 7.06
N MET A 132 1.55 -0.38 8.36
CA MET A 132 2.15 -1.61 8.88
C MET A 132 1.20 -2.25 9.88
N ILE A 133 0.93 -3.55 9.73
CA ILE A 133 0.02 -4.31 10.58
C ILE A 133 0.81 -5.33 11.38
N THR A 134 0.75 -5.23 12.69
CA THR A 134 1.42 -6.15 13.60
C THR A 134 0.69 -7.49 13.67
N ARG A 135 1.39 -8.51 14.13
CA ARG A 135 0.83 -9.85 14.32
C ARG A 135 -0.17 -9.84 15.47
N PRO A 136 -1.45 -10.18 15.23
CA PRO A 136 -2.42 -10.32 16.30
C PRO A 136 -2.06 -11.52 17.19
N LYS A 137 -2.13 -11.33 18.51
CA LYS A 137 -1.79 -12.35 19.54
C LYS A 137 -3.01 -13.19 19.92
N ASN A 138 -4.21 -12.72 19.62
CA ASN A 138 -5.48 -13.36 19.95
C ASN A 138 -6.59 -12.96 18.96
N PRO A 139 -7.74 -13.66 18.97
CA PRO A 139 -8.85 -13.38 18.05
C PRO A 139 -9.47 -11.99 18.20
N LEU A 140 -9.40 -11.37 19.37
CA LEU A 140 -9.95 -10.02 19.59
C LEU A 140 -9.10 -8.97 18.89
N GLU A 141 -7.77 -9.10 18.96
CA GLU A 141 -6.85 -8.23 18.22
C GLU A 141 -7.03 -8.36 16.70
N LEU A 142 -7.26 -9.60 16.19
CA LEU A 142 -7.57 -9.78 14.77
C LEU A 142 -8.88 -9.08 14.39
N GLN A 143 -9.92 -9.19 15.22
CA GLN A 143 -11.18 -8.49 15.00
C GLN A 143 -11.00 -6.97 15.04
N GLU A 144 -10.16 -6.45 15.93
CA GLU A 144 -9.82 -5.05 16.03
C GLU A 144 -9.14 -4.54 14.76
N ILE A 145 -8.10 -5.25 14.26
CA ILE A 145 -7.43 -4.95 12.99
C ILE A 145 -8.45 -4.87 11.84
N MET A 146 -9.31 -5.88 11.72
CA MET A 146 -10.31 -5.92 10.66
C MET A 146 -11.31 -4.78 10.74
N THR A 147 -11.76 -4.44 11.94
CA THR A 147 -12.67 -3.32 12.15
C THR A 147 -12.01 -2.01 11.76
N ALA A 148 -10.78 -1.76 12.22
CA ALA A 148 -10.01 -0.57 11.87
C ALA A 148 -9.80 -0.43 10.35
N MET A 149 -9.45 -1.52 9.67
CA MET A 149 -9.31 -1.53 8.20
C MET A 149 -10.62 -1.19 7.46
N LEU A 150 -11.78 -1.60 7.99
CA LEU A 150 -13.08 -1.35 7.38
C LEU A 150 -13.60 0.07 7.67
N THR A 151 -13.36 0.58 8.87
CA THR A 151 -13.88 1.89 9.32
C THR A 151 -12.94 3.05 9.04
N ALA A 152 -11.70 2.79 8.64
CA ALA A 152 -10.62 3.78 8.55
C ALA A 152 -10.40 4.54 9.86
N GLU A 153 -10.56 3.86 10.98
CA GLU A 153 -10.26 4.38 12.30
C GLU A 153 -8.83 3.96 12.69
N ASP A 154 -7.95 4.93 12.83
CA ASP A 154 -6.52 4.72 13.15
C ASP A 154 -6.29 4.57 14.68
N ASN A 155 -7.28 4.06 15.41
CA ASN A 155 -7.28 4.02 16.89
C ASN A 155 -6.80 2.68 17.45
N THR A 156 -5.87 2.01 16.81
CA THR A 156 -5.31 0.75 17.33
C THR A 156 -3.79 0.76 17.31
N ASP A 157 -3.17 0.26 18.37
CA ASP A 157 -1.71 0.06 18.45
C ASP A 157 -1.23 -1.08 17.53
N LEU A 158 -2.17 -1.80 16.89
CA LEU A 158 -1.89 -2.92 15.99
C LEU A 158 -1.66 -2.49 14.53
N ILE A 159 -2.02 -1.24 14.20
CA ILE A 159 -1.82 -0.67 12.85
C ILE A 159 -1.06 0.64 13.00
N HIS A 160 0.15 0.66 12.43
CA HIS A 160 0.95 1.89 12.35
C HIS A 160 0.70 2.53 10.98
N SER A 161 0.04 3.70 10.97
CA SER A 161 -0.22 4.50 9.77
C SER A 161 0.44 5.87 9.91
N PHE A 162 1.31 6.23 8.98
CA PHE A 162 2.02 7.51 8.98
C PHE A 162 2.42 7.90 7.55
N LYS A 163 2.85 9.16 7.36
CA LYS A 163 3.44 9.62 6.10
C LYS A 163 4.94 9.78 6.28
N SER A 164 5.72 9.43 5.25
CA SER A 164 7.16 9.67 5.27
C SER A 164 7.76 9.77 3.87
N ALA A 165 8.79 10.60 3.72
CA ALA A 165 9.58 10.69 2.50
C ALA A 165 10.62 9.56 2.40
N ARG A 166 11.03 8.98 3.54
CA ARG A 166 12.02 7.91 3.60
C ARG A 166 11.68 6.91 4.68
N VAL A 167 11.79 5.63 4.33
CA VAL A 167 11.61 4.52 5.27
C VAL A 167 12.76 3.53 5.10
N THR A 168 13.41 3.18 6.20
CA THR A 168 14.40 2.10 6.26
C THR A 168 13.80 0.93 7.01
N ILE A 169 13.92 -0.27 6.44
CA ILE A 169 13.38 -1.50 7.02
C ILE A 169 14.50 -2.52 7.11
N THR A 170 14.68 -3.10 8.30
CA THR A 170 15.61 -4.19 8.53
C THR A 170 14.89 -5.39 9.14
N SER A 171 15.27 -6.59 8.73
CA SER A 171 14.71 -7.85 9.22
C SER A 171 15.80 -8.90 9.42
N GLU A 172 15.54 -9.87 10.29
CA GLU A 172 16.47 -10.99 10.51
C GLU A 172 16.47 -11.97 9.35
N GLU A 173 15.29 -12.19 8.72
CA GLU A 173 15.11 -13.08 7.59
C GLU A 173 14.75 -12.30 6.32
N PRO A 174 15.10 -12.82 5.12
CA PRO A 174 14.68 -12.20 3.86
C PRO A 174 13.15 -12.16 3.74
N VAL A 175 12.60 -10.96 3.57
CA VAL A 175 11.18 -10.70 3.39
C VAL A 175 10.89 -10.54 1.89
N PRO A 176 9.97 -11.33 1.30
CA PRO A 176 9.56 -11.14 -0.09
C PRO A 176 8.69 -9.91 -0.24
N TRP A 177 8.98 -9.09 -1.24
CA TRP A 177 8.27 -7.87 -1.56
C TRP A 177 7.64 -7.93 -2.95
N THR A 178 6.57 -7.18 -3.10
CA THR A 178 5.98 -6.86 -4.41
C THR A 178 6.09 -5.37 -4.67
N LEU A 179 6.41 -5.01 -5.91
CA LEU A 179 6.46 -3.63 -6.40
C LEU A 179 5.47 -3.53 -7.57
N ASP A 180 4.45 -2.68 -7.43
CA ASP A 180 3.38 -2.50 -8.43
C ASP A 180 2.69 -3.82 -8.85
N GLY A 181 2.66 -4.82 -7.95
CA GLY A 181 2.09 -6.15 -8.18
C GLY A 181 3.05 -7.19 -8.76
N GLU A 182 4.30 -6.82 -9.04
CA GLU A 182 5.33 -7.74 -9.53
C GLU A 182 6.31 -8.11 -8.39
N TYR A 183 6.99 -9.24 -8.51
CA TYR A 183 7.97 -9.66 -7.50
C TYR A 183 9.18 -8.73 -7.46
N GLY A 184 9.35 -8.03 -6.35
CA GLY A 184 10.41 -7.06 -6.07
C GLY A 184 11.67 -7.63 -5.42
N GLY A 185 11.73 -8.95 -5.20
CA GLY A 185 12.84 -9.61 -4.51
C GLY A 185 12.57 -9.90 -3.04
N SER A 186 13.50 -10.63 -2.41
CA SER A 186 13.51 -10.89 -0.97
C SER A 186 14.72 -10.21 -0.34
N HIS A 187 14.48 -9.38 0.68
CA HIS A 187 15.49 -8.50 1.25
C HIS A 187 15.48 -8.56 2.78
N THR A 188 16.65 -8.40 3.39
CA THR A 188 16.81 -8.18 4.84
C THR A 188 17.02 -6.72 5.18
N GLN A 189 17.42 -5.92 4.20
CA GLN A 189 17.60 -4.47 4.35
C GLN A 189 17.01 -3.76 3.14
N ILE A 190 16.19 -2.77 3.40
CA ILE A 190 15.45 -2.02 2.40
C ILE A 190 15.53 -0.54 2.74
N GLU A 191 15.82 0.25 1.72
CA GLU A 191 15.70 1.70 1.75
C GLU A 191 14.64 2.10 0.73
N ILE A 192 13.60 2.80 1.20
CA ILE A 192 12.54 3.36 0.35
C ILE A 192 12.64 4.88 0.45
N GLU A 193 12.67 5.54 -0.69
CA GLU A 193 12.77 6.99 -0.78
C GLU A 193 11.79 7.54 -1.80
N ASN A 194 11.08 8.60 -1.43
CA ASN A 194 10.23 9.35 -2.35
C ASN A 194 11.11 10.18 -3.30
N CYS A 195 10.92 9.95 -4.59
CA CYS A 195 11.49 10.78 -5.65
C CYS A 195 10.42 11.79 -6.06
N HIS A 196 10.45 12.94 -5.38
CA HIS A 196 9.44 13.99 -5.54
C HIS A 196 9.34 14.48 -6.97
N GLU A 197 8.11 14.56 -7.48
CA GLU A 197 7.77 15.05 -8.83
C GLU A 197 8.55 14.38 -9.99
N ALA A 198 9.02 13.14 -9.80
CA ALA A 198 9.91 12.49 -10.76
C ALA A 198 9.19 11.90 -11.99
N LEU A 199 7.86 11.78 -11.97
CA LEU A 199 7.05 11.27 -13.07
C LEU A 199 6.17 12.38 -13.66
N ASN A 200 6.25 12.60 -14.97
CA ASN A 200 5.44 13.57 -15.67
C ASN A 200 4.29 12.88 -16.42
N LEU A 201 3.07 13.32 -16.16
CA LEU A 201 1.86 12.77 -16.76
C LEU A 201 0.98 13.89 -17.35
N TYR A 202 0.35 13.63 -18.49
CA TYR A 202 -0.68 14.55 -19.02
C TYR A 202 -2.03 14.20 -18.40
N LEU A 203 -2.60 15.13 -17.63
CA LEU A 203 -3.86 14.94 -16.92
C LEU A 203 -4.82 16.12 -17.10
N LYS A 204 -6.10 15.86 -16.89
CA LYS A 204 -7.12 16.91 -16.83
C LYS A 204 -7.17 17.53 -15.43
N LEU A 205 -6.37 18.57 -15.18
CA LEU A 205 -6.21 19.20 -13.86
C LEU A 205 -7.52 19.70 -13.23
N SER A 206 -8.58 19.94 -14.01
CA SER A 206 -9.89 20.31 -13.45
C SER A 206 -10.56 19.23 -12.61
N LEU A 207 -10.05 18.00 -12.63
CA LEU A 207 -10.55 16.87 -11.84
C LEU A 207 -9.68 16.60 -10.59
N ILE A 208 -8.48 17.16 -10.54
CA ILE A 208 -7.59 17.08 -9.40
C ILE A 208 -7.88 18.33 -8.56
N HIS A 209 -8.88 18.26 -7.70
CA HIS A 209 -9.08 19.29 -6.70
C HIS A 209 -8.04 19.09 -5.61
N ILE A 210 -7.14 20.02 -5.56
CA ILE A 210 -6.25 20.29 -4.43
C ILE A 210 -7.10 20.74 -3.23
#